data_7f75317af454b001ad64a5712187bc05
#
_entry.id   7f75317af454b001ad64a5712187bc05
#
_cell.length_a   1.000
_cell.length_b   1.000
_cell.length_c   1.000
_cell.angle_alpha   90.00
_cell.angle_beta   90.00
_cell.angle_gamma   90.00
#
_symmetry.space_group_name_H-M   'P 1'
#
loop_
_entity.id
_entity.type
_entity.pdbx_description
1 polymer ?
#
loop_
_entity_poly.entity_id
_entity_poly.type
_entity_poly.pdbx_seq_one_letter_code
_entity_poly.pdbx_strand_id
1 'polypeptide(L)'
;MPLPESLRATPRGNASPPDTIDHTDADAVGRGVLTMMWTFDTTSDTAPFDASVRAAQTGWLTEAYAALLRTHRPRAVPGAQWQEWASHRAHTTVTLHKAEDAAKPADTATEAWRQWVVTATPHGRDHWTAEPVTALAYVRLIRKDTGTAWLVDRVLTR
;
A
#
# COMPACT_ATOMS: atom_id res chain seq x y z
N MET A 1 10.68 -6.68 -31.36
CA MET A 1 10.11 -7.97 -30.95
C MET A 1 9.37 -7.79 -29.63
N PRO A 2 8.07 -8.08 -29.55
CA PRO A 2 7.37 -7.95 -28.29
C PRO A 2 7.92 -8.96 -27.29
N LEU A 3 8.03 -8.51 -26.01
CA LEU A 3 8.45 -9.40 -24.92
C LEU A 3 7.44 -10.55 -24.78
N PRO A 4 7.91 -11.77 -24.51
CA PRO A 4 7.01 -12.87 -24.18
C PRO A 4 6.03 -12.50 -23.08
N GLU A 5 4.82 -13.02 -23.15
CA GLU A 5 3.76 -12.78 -22.16
C GLU A 5 4.25 -13.01 -20.73
N SER A 6 5.08 -14.02 -20.54
CA SER A 6 5.66 -14.36 -19.24
C SER A 6 6.63 -13.32 -18.68
N LEU A 7 7.11 -12.41 -19.50
CA LEU A 7 7.99 -11.30 -19.08
C LEU A 7 7.26 -9.98 -19.00
N ARG A 8 6.00 -9.94 -19.40
CA ARG A 8 5.13 -8.80 -19.20
C ARG A 8 4.73 -8.69 -17.74
N ALA A 9 4.39 -7.48 -17.33
CA ALA A 9 4.10 -7.14 -15.94
C ALA A 9 3.42 -8.28 -15.18
N THR A 10 4.17 -8.92 -14.30
CA THR A 10 3.61 -9.86 -13.34
C THR A 10 2.62 -9.10 -12.46
N PRO A 11 1.45 -9.67 -12.17
CA PRO A 11 0.51 -9.04 -11.25
C PRO A 11 1.20 -8.65 -9.95
N ARG A 12 0.94 -7.45 -9.47
CA ARG A 12 1.56 -6.90 -8.25
C ARG A 12 0.85 -7.44 -7.02
N GLY A 13 1.19 -8.65 -6.61
CA GLY A 13 0.68 -9.23 -5.40
C GLY A 13 -0.85 -9.14 -5.29
N ASN A 14 -1.36 -8.67 -4.15
CA ASN A 14 -2.79 -8.64 -3.82
C ASN A 14 -3.45 -7.28 -4.08
N ALA A 15 -2.82 -6.37 -4.82
CA ALA A 15 -3.40 -5.05 -5.05
C ALA A 15 -4.74 -5.17 -5.78
N SER A 16 -5.78 -4.60 -5.19
CA SER A 16 -7.11 -4.61 -5.78
C SER A 16 -7.26 -3.52 -6.82
N PRO A 17 -7.97 -3.77 -7.93
CA PRO A 17 -8.35 -2.71 -8.85
C PRO A 17 -9.23 -1.65 -8.15
N PRO A 18 -9.16 -0.36 -8.55
CA PRO A 18 -9.90 0.72 -7.88
C PRO A 18 -11.41 0.50 -7.80
N ASP A 19 -11.99 -0.09 -8.81
CA ASP A 19 -13.44 -0.31 -8.92
C ASP A 19 -13.97 -1.52 -8.13
N THR A 20 -13.09 -2.32 -7.51
CA THR A 20 -13.50 -3.48 -6.73
C THR A 20 -13.60 -3.20 -5.23
N ILE A 21 -13.29 -1.98 -4.79
CA ILE A 21 -13.32 -1.60 -3.39
C ILE A 21 -14.68 -0.99 -3.03
N ASP A 22 -15.24 -1.45 -1.91
CA ASP A 22 -16.44 -0.80 -1.33
C ASP A 22 -16.03 0.49 -0.62
N HIS A 23 -16.26 1.61 -1.25
CA HIS A 23 -15.90 2.93 -0.73
C HIS A 23 -16.76 3.38 0.46
N THR A 24 -17.85 2.68 0.73
CA THR A 24 -18.70 2.95 1.90
C THR A 24 -18.19 2.27 3.17
N ASP A 25 -17.23 1.38 3.04
CA ASP A 25 -16.62 0.62 4.13
C ASP A 25 -15.20 1.15 4.40
N ALA A 26 -14.99 1.76 5.57
CA ALA A 26 -13.68 2.28 5.96
C ALA A 26 -12.61 1.19 5.99
N ASP A 27 -12.95 -0.01 6.45
CA ASP A 27 -12.00 -1.14 6.47
C ASP A 27 -11.58 -1.52 5.05
N ALA A 28 -12.51 -1.60 4.11
CA ALA A 28 -12.21 -1.95 2.73
C ALA A 28 -11.27 -0.93 2.07
N VAL A 29 -11.53 0.36 2.28
CA VAL A 29 -10.68 1.44 1.74
C VAL A 29 -9.29 1.40 2.38
N GLY A 30 -9.20 1.30 3.71
CA GLY A 30 -7.92 1.23 4.41
C GLY A 30 -7.09 0.02 3.98
N ARG A 31 -7.70 -1.14 3.87
CA ARG A 31 -7.03 -2.36 3.39
C ARG A 31 -6.54 -2.21 1.95
N GLY A 32 -7.35 -1.63 1.09
CA GLY A 32 -6.97 -1.41 -0.31
C GLY A 32 -5.76 -0.49 -0.44
N VAL A 33 -5.74 0.61 0.29
CA VAL A 33 -4.61 1.55 0.29
C VAL A 33 -3.35 0.90 0.84
N LEU A 34 -3.43 0.21 1.97
CA LEU A 34 -2.26 -0.46 2.55
C LEU A 34 -1.74 -1.57 1.63
N THR A 35 -2.61 -2.35 1.03
CA THR A 35 -2.21 -3.36 0.05
C THR A 35 -1.44 -2.72 -1.11
N MET A 36 -1.94 -1.62 -1.64
CA MET A 36 -1.27 -0.89 -2.72
C MET A 36 0.09 -0.36 -2.28
N MET A 37 0.18 0.24 -1.09
CA MET A 37 1.40 0.87 -0.60
C MET A 37 2.54 -0.12 -0.31
N TRP A 38 2.22 -1.38 -0.01
CA TRP A 38 3.21 -2.42 0.26
C TRP A 38 3.36 -3.43 -0.86
N THR A 39 2.64 -3.25 -1.96
CA THR A 39 2.83 -4.07 -3.16
C THR A 39 3.91 -3.46 -4.03
N PHE A 40 5.12 -4.00 -3.91
CA PHE A 40 6.30 -3.56 -4.66
C PHE A 40 6.59 -4.53 -5.79
N ASP A 41 7.13 -4.00 -6.87
CA ASP A 41 7.69 -4.80 -7.96
C ASP A 41 9.00 -4.15 -8.41
N THR A 42 10.11 -4.78 -8.07
CA THR A 42 11.44 -4.22 -8.34
C THR A 42 11.77 -4.11 -9.82
N THR A 43 11.00 -4.76 -10.69
CA THR A 43 11.16 -4.63 -12.14
C THR A 43 10.56 -3.35 -12.72
N SER A 44 9.63 -2.73 -12.01
CA SER A 44 8.95 -1.51 -12.43
C SER A 44 9.10 -0.36 -11.44
N ASP A 45 9.34 -0.67 -10.17
CA ASP A 45 9.54 0.34 -9.14
C ASP A 45 11.04 0.56 -8.90
N THR A 46 11.44 1.80 -8.70
CA THR A 46 12.83 2.15 -8.38
C THR A 46 13.09 2.20 -6.88
N ALA A 47 12.02 2.31 -6.09
CA ALA A 47 12.08 2.40 -4.64
C ALA A 47 10.72 2.03 -4.05
N PRO A 48 10.66 1.66 -2.75
CA PRO A 48 9.38 1.40 -2.07
C PRO A 48 8.40 2.57 -2.16
N PHE A 49 8.90 3.78 -2.18
CA PHE A 49 8.06 4.98 -2.24
C PHE A 49 7.22 5.07 -3.52
N ASP A 50 7.62 4.44 -4.61
CA ASP A 50 6.86 4.41 -5.85
C ASP A 50 5.47 3.80 -5.66
N ALA A 51 5.33 2.84 -4.75
CA ALA A 51 4.03 2.27 -4.39
C ALA A 51 3.12 3.30 -3.70
N SER A 52 3.66 4.16 -2.85
CA SER A 52 2.91 5.25 -2.23
C SER A 52 2.44 6.29 -3.26
N VAL A 53 3.28 6.62 -4.23
CA VAL A 53 2.90 7.51 -5.33
C VAL A 53 1.77 6.89 -6.16
N ARG A 54 1.85 5.59 -6.39
CA ARG A 54 0.82 4.84 -7.11
C ARG A 54 -0.50 4.85 -6.35
N ALA A 55 -0.47 4.68 -5.03
CA ALA A 55 -1.65 4.80 -4.18
C ALA A 55 -2.28 6.20 -4.28
N ALA A 56 -1.46 7.24 -4.40
CA ALA A 56 -1.93 8.61 -4.57
C ALA A 56 -2.69 8.84 -5.88
N GLN A 57 -2.59 7.94 -6.83
CA GLN A 57 -3.25 8.03 -8.14
C GLN A 57 -4.59 7.28 -8.19
N THR A 58 -4.96 6.57 -7.13
CA THR A 58 -6.15 5.72 -7.12
C THR A 58 -7.46 6.48 -6.90
N GLY A 59 -7.40 7.67 -6.31
CA GLY A 59 -8.59 8.37 -5.84
C GLY A 59 -9.08 7.90 -4.45
N TRP A 60 -8.35 7.02 -3.78
CA TRP A 60 -8.70 6.50 -2.45
C TRP A 60 -8.15 7.35 -1.30
N LEU A 61 -7.30 8.31 -1.60
CA LEU A 61 -6.70 9.22 -0.63
C LEU A 61 -7.38 10.59 -0.72
N THR A 62 -7.33 11.34 0.38
CA THR A 62 -7.69 12.76 0.30
C THR A 62 -6.72 13.48 -0.64
N GLU A 63 -7.19 14.54 -1.27
CA GLU A 63 -6.35 15.29 -2.18
C GLU A 63 -5.09 15.84 -1.50
N ALA A 64 -5.22 16.30 -0.26
CA ALA A 64 -4.09 16.80 0.52
C ALA A 64 -3.05 15.70 0.75
N TYR A 65 -3.46 14.51 1.14
CA TYR A 65 -2.53 13.41 1.38
C TYR A 65 -1.92 12.89 0.06
N ALA A 66 -2.70 12.77 -0.99
CA ALA A 66 -2.19 12.39 -2.30
C ALA A 66 -1.14 13.39 -2.81
N ALA A 67 -1.39 14.69 -2.65
CA ALA A 67 -0.43 15.73 -3.02
C ALA A 67 0.86 15.63 -2.21
N LEU A 68 0.74 15.37 -0.90
CA LEU A 68 1.89 15.19 -0.02
C LEU A 68 2.76 14.03 -0.51
N LEU A 69 2.17 12.89 -0.85
CA LEU A 69 2.92 11.72 -1.34
C LEU A 69 3.57 11.97 -2.70
N ARG A 70 2.93 12.75 -3.56
CA ARG A 70 3.51 13.08 -4.88
C ARG A 70 4.68 14.06 -4.81
N THR A 71 4.69 14.94 -3.80
CA THR A 71 5.66 16.05 -3.72
C THR A 71 6.79 15.82 -2.74
N HIS A 72 6.63 14.98 -1.73
CA HIS A 72 7.62 14.75 -0.68
C HIS A 72 8.29 13.39 -0.83
N ARG A 73 9.10 13.23 -1.88
CA ARG A 73 9.89 12.02 -2.05
C ARG A 73 11.03 11.97 -1.03
N PRO A 74 11.28 10.79 -0.40
CA PRO A 74 12.46 10.60 0.43
C PRO A 74 13.73 10.88 -0.35
N ARG A 75 14.66 11.56 0.27
CA ARG A 75 15.99 11.85 -0.35
C ARG A 75 16.91 10.64 -0.34
N ALA A 76 16.68 9.70 0.58
CA ALA A 76 17.51 8.51 0.69
C ALA A 76 17.28 7.57 -0.49
N VAL A 77 18.37 7.07 -1.05
CA VAL A 77 18.29 5.99 -2.05
C VAL A 77 17.89 4.69 -1.34
N PRO A 78 17.24 3.76 -2.05
CA PRO A 78 16.92 2.46 -1.49
C PRO A 78 18.16 1.74 -1.00
N GLY A 79 18.06 1.09 0.17
CA GLY A 79 19.17 0.42 0.80
C GLY A 79 19.44 -0.99 0.26
N ALA A 80 20.27 -1.72 0.99
CA ALA A 80 20.73 -3.05 0.60
C ALA A 80 19.59 -4.06 0.42
N GLN A 81 18.54 -3.97 1.25
CA GLN A 81 17.38 -4.87 1.14
C GLN A 81 16.71 -4.73 -0.22
N TRP A 82 16.46 -3.50 -0.66
CA TRP A 82 15.84 -3.26 -1.97
C TRP A 82 16.74 -3.75 -3.11
N GLN A 83 18.04 -3.51 -3.00
CA GLN A 83 19.00 -3.96 -4.00
C GLN A 83 19.04 -5.48 -4.11
N GLU A 84 18.97 -6.19 -2.97
CA GLU A 84 18.88 -7.63 -2.95
C GLU A 84 17.60 -8.12 -3.62
N TRP A 85 16.46 -7.53 -3.29
CA TRP A 85 15.19 -7.86 -3.95
C TRP A 85 15.26 -7.63 -5.46
N ALA A 86 15.85 -6.50 -5.87
CA ALA A 86 15.98 -6.16 -7.28
C ALA A 86 16.89 -7.14 -8.03
N SER A 87 17.94 -7.65 -7.39
CA SER A 87 18.82 -8.65 -7.98
C SER A 87 18.11 -9.95 -8.31
N HIS A 88 17.03 -10.27 -7.59
CA HIS A 88 16.17 -11.43 -7.84
C HIS A 88 14.89 -11.04 -8.59
N ARG A 89 14.77 -9.80 -9.03
CA ARG A 89 13.57 -9.26 -9.69
C ARG A 89 12.30 -9.54 -8.88
N ALA A 90 12.40 -9.34 -7.57
CA ALA A 90 11.35 -9.69 -6.64
C ALA A 90 10.16 -8.74 -6.71
N HIS A 91 9.00 -9.29 -6.42
CA HIS A 91 7.79 -8.56 -6.11
C HIS A 91 7.28 -8.99 -4.74
N THR A 92 6.39 -8.23 -4.13
CA THR A 92 5.82 -8.58 -2.83
C THR A 92 4.36 -8.98 -2.93
N THR A 93 3.96 -9.91 -2.06
CA THR A 93 2.57 -10.16 -1.71
C THR A 93 2.29 -9.57 -0.33
N VAL A 94 1.08 -9.11 -0.09
CA VAL A 94 0.71 -8.39 1.13
C VAL A 94 -0.37 -9.15 1.88
N THR A 95 -0.16 -9.33 3.18
CA THR A 95 -1.20 -9.77 4.10
C THR A 95 -1.43 -8.70 5.16
N LEU A 96 -2.68 -8.55 5.58
CA LEU A 96 -3.10 -7.57 6.57
C LEU A 96 -3.83 -8.27 7.71
N HIS A 97 -3.36 -8.02 8.93
CA HIS A 97 -4.05 -8.44 10.15
C HIS A 97 -4.51 -7.22 10.91
N LYS A 98 -5.82 -7.10 11.12
CA LYS A 98 -6.37 -6.00 11.88
C LYS A 98 -5.86 -6.09 13.31
N ALA A 99 -5.24 -5.01 13.80
CA ALA A 99 -4.82 -4.91 15.18
C ALA A 99 -5.87 -4.08 15.94
N GLU A 100 -6.17 -4.51 17.15
CA GLU A 100 -7.06 -3.76 18.03
C GLU A 100 -6.24 -2.88 18.95
N ASP A 101 -6.58 -1.61 18.99
CA ASP A 101 -6.03 -0.66 19.95
C ASP A 101 -7.19 -0.10 20.78
N ALA A 102 -7.22 -0.46 22.05
CA ALA A 102 -8.25 -0.01 22.97
C ALA A 102 -8.24 1.53 23.14
N ALA A 103 -7.13 2.17 22.84
CA ALA A 103 -6.99 3.63 22.92
C ALA A 103 -7.41 4.36 21.65
N LYS A 104 -7.75 3.63 20.57
CA LYS A 104 -8.16 4.31 19.34
C LYS A 104 -9.51 5.03 19.54
N PRO A 105 -9.69 6.22 18.94
CA PRO A 105 -10.97 6.90 19.00
C PRO A 105 -12.09 6.07 18.37
N ALA A 106 -13.29 6.19 18.90
CA ALA A 106 -14.46 5.58 18.27
C ALA A 106 -14.74 6.26 16.92
N ASP A 107 -15.29 5.50 15.98
CA ASP A 107 -15.70 6.04 14.70
C ASP A 107 -16.78 7.11 14.88
N THR A 108 -16.67 8.17 14.11
CA THR A 108 -17.73 9.16 13.93
C THR A 108 -18.35 9.00 12.54
N ALA A 109 -19.36 9.83 12.25
CA ALA A 109 -19.95 9.85 10.90
C ALA A 109 -18.93 10.23 9.81
N THR A 110 -17.86 10.95 10.17
CA THR A 110 -16.91 11.55 9.20
C THR A 110 -15.47 11.16 9.42
N GLU A 111 -15.13 10.44 10.49
CA GLU A 111 -13.76 10.06 10.80
C GLU A 111 -13.71 8.64 11.34
N ALA A 112 -12.72 7.89 10.89
CA ALA A 112 -12.42 6.54 11.37
C ALA A 112 -10.90 6.34 11.48
N TRP A 113 -10.49 5.62 12.53
CA TRP A 113 -9.11 5.19 12.73
C TRP A 113 -9.04 3.68 12.65
N ARG A 114 -8.03 3.17 11.96
CA ARG A 114 -7.78 1.74 11.82
C ARG A 114 -6.31 1.44 12.03
N GLN A 115 -6.04 0.23 12.48
CA GLN A 115 -4.69 -0.24 12.72
C GLN A 115 -4.55 -1.65 12.17
N TRP A 116 -3.49 -1.86 11.39
CA TRP A 116 -3.19 -3.17 10.81
C TRP A 116 -1.72 -3.51 10.98
N VAL A 117 -1.44 -4.80 11.17
CA VAL A 117 -0.12 -5.34 10.92
C VAL A 117 -0.03 -5.68 9.45
N VAL A 118 0.88 -5.02 8.75
CA VAL A 118 1.13 -5.23 7.32
C VAL A 118 2.34 -6.14 7.18
N THR A 119 2.18 -7.22 6.44
CA THR A 119 3.28 -8.13 6.12
C THR A 119 3.47 -8.18 4.62
N ALA A 120 4.64 -7.77 4.15
CA ALA A 120 5.02 -7.83 2.75
C ALA A 120 6.05 -8.93 2.55
N THR A 121 5.72 -9.94 1.77
CA THR A 121 6.57 -11.10 1.53
C THR A 121 7.19 -11.00 0.14
N PRO A 122 8.53 -10.93 0.04
CA PRO A 122 9.19 -10.87 -1.26
C PRO A 122 9.24 -12.23 -1.92
N HIS A 123 9.04 -12.24 -3.23
CA HIS A 123 9.13 -13.42 -4.09
C HIS A 123 9.99 -13.09 -5.31
N GLY A 124 11.12 -13.77 -5.45
CA GLY A 124 11.96 -13.63 -6.63
C GLY A 124 11.36 -14.34 -7.84
N ARG A 125 11.64 -13.81 -9.02
CA ARG A 125 11.24 -14.46 -10.28
C ARG A 125 12.14 -15.64 -10.64
N ASP A 126 13.21 -15.84 -9.86
CA ASP A 126 14.12 -16.98 -9.91
C ASP A 126 13.84 -18.01 -8.80
N HIS A 127 12.63 -17.97 -8.20
CA HIS A 127 12.20 -18.78 -7.06
C HIS A 127 12.89 -18.42 -5.72
N TRP A 128 13.63 -17.33 -5.68
CA TRP A 128 14.21 -16.82 -4.44
C TRP A 128 13.13 -16.32 -3.50
N THR A 129 13.30 -16.59 -2.22
CA THR A 129 12.42 -16.09 -1.15
C THR A 129 13.26 -15.47 -0.05
N ALA A 130 12.65 -14.53 0.68
CA ALA A 130 13.29 -13.91 1.83
C ALA A 130 12.28 -13.73 2.97
N GLU A 131 12.80 -13.34 4.11
CA GLU A 131 11.97 -13.02 5.27
C GLU A 131 10.99 -11.90 4.95
N PRO A 132 9.73 -12.03 5.39
CA PRO A 132 8.74 -10.97 5.24
C PRO A 132 9.15 -9.70 5.99
N VAL A 133 8.74 -8.57 5.46
CA VAL A 133 8.85 -7.27 6.15
C VAL A 133 7.52 -6.98 6.82
N THR A 134 7.55 -6.64 8.09
CA THR A 134 6.35 -6.36 8.89
C THR A 134 6.37 -4.93 9.40
N ALA A 135 5.23 -4.27 9.33
CA ALA A 135 5.05 -2.92 9.85
C ALA A 135 3.68 -2.81 10.54
N LEU A 136 3.61 -1.94 11.53
CA LEU A 136 2.35 -1.56 12.16
C LEU A 136 1.89 -0.25 11.51
N ALA A 137 0.73 -0.29 10.88
CA ALA A 137 0.18 0.86 10.15
C ALA A 137 -1.05 1.42 10.87
N TYR A 138 -1.03 2.73 11.10
CA TYR A 138 -2.16 3.49 11.62
C TYR A 138 -2.76 4.29 10.47
N VAL A 139 -4.05 4.11 10.23
CA VAL A 139 -4.73 4.73 9.09
C VAL A 139 -5.86 5.62 9.60
N ARG A 140 -5.81 6.88 9.22
CA ARG A 140 -6.92 7.82 9.41
C ARG A 140 -7.72 7.91 8.12
N LEU A 141 -9.03 7.69 8.24
CA LEU A 141 -9.96 7.82 7.12
C LEU A 141 -10.97 8.92 7.43
N ILE A 142 -11.32 9.67 6.41
CA ILE A 142 -12.34 10.72 6.52
C ILE A 142 -13.32 10.62 5.36
N ARG A 143 -14.51 11.18 5.57
CA ARG A 143 -15.52 11.38 4.52
C ARG A 143 -16.32 12.63 4.86
N LYS A 144 -17.01 13.19 3.86
CA LYS A 144 -17.79 14.42 4.04
C LYS A 144 -19.02 14.20 4.91
N ASP A 145 -19.72 13.10 4.70
CA ASP A 145 -20.93 12.73 5.43
C ASP A 145 -21.22 11.23 5.30
N THR A 146 -22.30 10.75 5.92
CA THR A 146 -22.70 9.33 5.93
C THR A 146 -23.19 8.87 4.57
N GLY A 147 -22.92 9.23 3.53
CA GLY A 147 -23.32 8.74 2.20
C GLY A 147 -22.19 8.85 1.20
N THR A 148 -21.10 9.47 1.60
CA THR A 148 -19.96 9.67 0.73
C THR A 148 -18.86 8.64 0.96
N ALA A 149 -17.98 8.51 -0.01
CA ALA A 149 -16.86 7.58 0.03
C ALA A 149 -15.86 7.95 1.13
N TRP A 150 -15.37 6.94 1.85
CA TRP A 150 -14.22 7.08 2.72
C TRP A 150 -12.96 7.31 1.92
N LEU A 151 -12.09 8.18 2.41
CA LEU A 151 -10.77 8.45 1.84
C LEU A 151 -9.72 8.34 2.93
N VAL A 152 -8.56 7.80 2.58
CA VAL A 152 -7.43 7.78 3.51
C VAL A 152 -6.78 9.15 3.55
N ASP A 153 -6.68 9.70 4.75
CA ASP A 153 -6.11 11.02 5.01
C ASP A 153 -4.69 10.94 5.53
N ARG A 154 -4.32 9.85 6.16
CA ARG A 154 -2.97 9.64 6.69
C ARG A 154 -2.69 8.16 6.91
N VAL A 155 -1.46 7.77 6.63
CA VAL A 155 -0.90 6.48 7.05
C VAL A 155 0.39 6.76 7.82
N LEU A 156 0.45 6.27 9.04
CA LEU A 156 1.64 6.32 9.89
C LEU A 156 2.11 4.90 10.15
N THR A 157 3.41 4.68 10.11
CA THR A 157 3.98 3.35 10.31
C THR A 157 5.03 3.35 11.43
N ARG A 158 5.15 2.21 12.09
CA ARG A 158 6.17 1.92 13.10
C ARG A 158 6.81 0.56 12.83
#